data_c21249085c0c654e8d348f7fdda56a04
#
_entry.id   c21249085c0c654e8d348f7fdda56a04
#
_cell.length_a   1.000
_cell.length_b   1.000
_cell.length_c   1.000
_cell.angle_alpha   90.00
_cell.angle_beta   90.00
_cell.angle_gamma   90.00
#
_symmetry.space_group_name_H-M   'P 1'
#
loop_
_entity.id
_entity.type
_entity.pdbx_description
1 polymer ?
#
loop_
_entity_poly.entity_id
_entity_poly.type
_entity_poly.pdbx_seq_one_letter_code
_entity_poly.pdbx_strand_id
1 'polypeptide(L)'
;MKRTGIFYGSTTGTTKAVARLIAEKMGVEKADIHDVSSINAETVGKYEVLILGTSTWGDGELQDDWYDGVEVLKGTDLTGKYIALFGCGDSESYSDTFCDGMGLIFESLKDSGAEFIGSVSSDEYTFSASAAEADGRFVGLAIDDVNESHLTAGRISRWTEMLKAAIS
;
A
#
# COMPACT_ATOMS: atom_id res chain seq x y z
N MET A 1 11.70 -8.09 -16.10
CA MET A 1 11.11 -7.43 -14.90
C MET A 1 10.49 -8.46 -13.98
N LYS A 2 10.60 -8.28 -12.70
CA LYS A 2 9.97 -9.18 -11.72
C LYS A 2 8.45 -9.10 -11.81
N ARG A 3 7.81 -10.26 -11.70
CA ARG A 3 6.35 -10.32 -11.79
C ARG A 3 5.71 -9.63 -10.59
N THR A 4 4.84 -8.66 -10.85
CA THR A 4 4.24 -7.80 -9.84
C THR A 4 2.73 -7.99 -9.80
N GLY A 5 2.18 -8.19 -8.59
CA GLY A 5 0.75 -8.20 -8.35
C GLY A 5 0.36 -7.07 -7.43
N ILE A 6 -0.81 -6.48 -7.67
CA ILE A 6 -1.36 -5.40 -6.84
C ILE A 6 -2.62 -5.92 -6.16
N PHE A 7 -2.67 -5.78 -4.83
CA PHE A 7 -3.84 -6.16 -4.03
C PHE A 7 -4.32 -4.94 -3.27
N TYR A 8 -5.59 -4.58 -3.44
CA TYR A 8 -6.16 -3.40 -2.79
C TYR A 8 -7.42 -3.76 -2.02
N GLY A 9 -7.63 -3.04 -0.92
CA GLY A 9 -8.90 -3.06 -0.19
C GLY A 9 -9.52 -1.67 -0.26
N SER A 10 -10.71 -1.58 -0.84
CA SER A 10 -11.38 -0.29 -1.06
C SER A 10 -12.88 -0.42 -0.79
N THR A 11 -13.43 0.53 -0.04
CA THR A 11 -14.87 0.58 0.24
C THR A 11 -15.55 1.64 -0.62
N THR A 12 -14.94 2.83 -0.77
CA THR A 12 -15.52 3.94 -1.53
C THR A 12 -14.97 4.09 -2.94
N GLY A 13 -13.95 3.31 -3.30
CA GLY A 13 -13.36 3.31 -4.63
C GLY A 13 -12.06 4.10 -4.80
N THR A 14 -11.66 4.90 -3.82
CA THR A 14 -10.44 5.71 -3.91
C THR A 14 -9.20 4.84 -4.00
N THR A 15 -9.05 3.87 -3.12
CA THR A 15 -7.91 2.96 -3.11
C THR A 15 -7.82 2.15 -4.41
N LYS A 16 -8.98 1.75 -4.93
CA LYS A 16 -9.07 1.06 -6.23
C LYS A 16 -8.56 1.94 -7.36
N ALA A 17 -8.97 3.21 -7.38
CA ALA A 17 -8.52 4.16 -8.41
C ALA A 17 -7.00 4.38 -8.33
N VAL A 18 -6.46 4.51 -7.13
CA VAL A 18 -5.02 4.65 -6.91
C VAL A 18 -4.28 3.40 -7.38
N ALA A 19 -4.80 2.22 -7.07
CA ALA A 19 -4.22 0.94 -7.51
C ALA A 19 -4.11 0.88 -9.04
N ARG A 20 -5.13 1.34 -9.75
CA ARG A 20 -5.13 1.38 -11.21
C ARG A 20 -4.09 2.33 -11.78
N LEU A 21 -3.92 3.51 -11.16
CA LEU A 21 -2.89 4.47 -11.58
C LEU A 21 -1.49 3.91 -11.33
N ILE A 22 -1.28 3.24 -10.21
CA ILE A 22 0.00 2.59 -9.92
C ILE A 22 0.28 1.51 -10.98
N ALA A 23 -0.72 0.69 -11.30
CA ALA A 23 -0.60 -0.36 -12.30
C ALA A 23 -0.20 0.19 -13.66
N GLU A 24 -0.82 1.29 -14.09
CA GLU A 24 -0.50 1.94 -15.34
C GLU A 24 0.97 2.38 -15.38
N LYS A 25 1.45 3.01 -14.31
CA LYS A 25 2.83 3.49 -14.23
C LYS A 25 3.84 2.35 -14.11
N MET A 26 3.48 1.26 -13.48
CA MET A 26 4.35 0.08 -13.31
C MET A 26 4.30 -0.89 -14.49
N GLY A 27 3.39 -0.70 -15.42
CA GLY A 27 3.19 -1.65 -16.51
C GLY A 27 2.56 -2.97 -16.05
N VAL A 28 1.77 -2.92 -14.98
CA VAL A 28 1.05 -4.09 -14.47
C VAL A 28 -0.28 -4.23 -15.19
N GLU A 29 -0.53 -5.41 -15.74
CA GLU A 29 -1.76 -5.67 -16.48
C GLU A 29 -2.98 -5.81 -15.56
N LYS A 30 -4.16 -5.56 -16.11
CA LYS A 30 -5.42 -5.65 -15.38
C LYS A 30 -5.61 -6.99 -14.67
N ALA A 31 -5.15 -8.08 -15.28
CA ALA A 31 -5.25 -9.42 -14.72
C ALA A 31 -4.43 -9.60 -13.43
N ASP A 32 -3.46 -8.72 -13.20
CA ASP A 32 -2.59 -8.76 -12.02
C ASP A 32 -2.95 -7.70 -10.98
N ILE A 33 -4.12 -7.08 -11.11
CA ILE A 33 -4.71 -6.16 -10.12
C ILE A 33 -5.89 -6.89 -9.47
N HIS A 34 -5.83 -7.06 -8.15
CA HIS A 34 -6.80 -7.86 -7.41
C HIS A 34 -7.44 -7.08 -6.26
N ASP A 35 -8.74 -7.27 -6.09
CA ASP A 35 -9.39 -6.90 -4.84
C ASP A 35 -8.91 -7.87 -3.76
N VAL A 36 -8.52 -7.35 -2.60
CA VAL A 36 -7.95 -8.19 -1.54
C VAL A 36 -8.94 -9.22 -1.01
N SER A 37 -10.25 -9.01 -1.20
CA SER A 37 -11.26 -10.00 -0.81
C SER A 37 -11.11 -11.34 -1.54
N SER A 38 -10.41 -11.35 -2.66
CA SER A 38 -10.16 -12.58 -3.45
C SER A 38 -8.75 -13.17 -3.23
N ILE A 39 -7.97 -12.62 -2.30
CA ILE A 39 -6.58 -13.05 -2.09
C ILE A 39 -6.51 -14.50 -1.60
N ASN A 40 -5.54 -15.26 -2.13
CA ASN A 40 -5.24 -16.61 -1.66
C ASN A 40 -3.75 -16.90 -1.89
N ALA A 41 -3.25 -17.94 -1.21
CA ALA A 41 -1.82 -18.27 -1.26
C ALA A 41 -1.33 -18.62 -2.65
N GLU A 42 -2.16 -19.26 -3.47
CA GLU A 42 -1.80 -19.63 -4.83
C GLU A 42 -1.57 -18.38 -5.69
N THR A 43 -2.48 -17.42 -5.63
CA THR A 43 -2.35 -16.16 -6.38
C THR A 43 -1.14 -15.36 -5.92
N VAL A 44 -0.94 -15.25 -4.61
CA VAL A 44 0.22 -14.55 -4.04
C VAL A 44 1.53 -15.19 -4.50
N GLY A 45 1.56 -16.51 -4.57
CA GLY A 45 2.75 -17.26 -4.96
C GLY A 45 3.22 -16.98 -6.39
N LYS A 46 2.37 -16.44 -7.24
CA LYS A 46 2.72 -16.12 -8.64
C LYS A 46 3.61 -14.89 -8.77
N TYR A 47 3.69 -14.06 -7.73
CA TYR A 47 4.37 -12.76 -7.81
C TYR A 47 5.65 -12.72 -7.01
N GLU A 48 6.64 -12.03 -7.54
CA GLU A 48 7.89 -11.72 -6.84
C GLU A 48 7.78 -10.40 -6.09
N VAL A 49 6.89 -9.52 -6.56
CA VAL A 49 6.64 -8.20 -5.96
C VAL A 49 5.15 -8.09 -5.64
N LEU A 50 4.84 -7.72 -4.42
CA LEU A 50 3.46 -7.49 -3.96
C LEU A 50 3.29 -6.02 -3.63
N ILE A 51 2.38 -5.35 -4.31
CA ILE A 51 1.99 -3.97 -3.98
C ILE A 51 0.64 -4.04 -3.29
N LEU A 52 0.61 -3.65 -2.02
CA LEU A 52 -0.54 -3.79 -1.15
C LEU A 52 -1.09 -2.43 -0.75
N GLY A 53 -2.36 -2.20 -0.96
CA GLY A 53 -2.98 -0.91 -0.68
C GLY A 53 -4.26 -1.00 0.14
N THR A 54 -4.43 -0.06 1.08
CA THR A 54 -5.59 -0.01 1.96
C THR A 54 -6.01 1.42 2.24
N SER A 55 -7.30 1.62 2.47
CA SER A 55 -7.81 2.84 3.10
C SER A 55 -7.73 2.70 4.63
N THR A 56 -7.89 3.81 5.33
CA THR A 56 -7.93 3.85 6.80
C THR A 56 -9.33 4.28 7.23
N TRP A 57 -9.93 3.56 8.16
CA TRP A 57 -11.30 3.81 8.63
C TRP A 57 -11.34 4.04 10.14
N GLY A 58 -12.39 4.71 10.60
CA GLY A 58 -12.62 4.96 12.03
C GLY A 58 -11.40 5.59 12.71
N ASP A 59 -11.02 5.05 13.85
CA ASP A 59 -9.87 5.50 14.62
C ASP A 59 -8.57 4.81 14.20
N GLY A 60 -8.31 4.73 12.90
CA GLY A 60 -7.09 4.11 12.38
C GLY A 60 -7.21 2.63 12.07
N GLU A 61 -8.41 2.21 11.68
CA GLU A 61 -8.67 0.80 11.39
C GLU A 61 -8.39 0.44 9.93
N LEU A 62 -8.03 -0.82 9.69
CA LEU A 62 -7.90 -1.37 8.35
C LEU A 62 -9.23 -1.36 7.62
N GLN A 63 -9.18 -1.26 6.29
CA GLN A 63 -10.34 -1.54 5.45
C GLN A 63 -10.75 -3.01 5.70
N ASP A 64 -12.05 -3.28 5.79
CA ASP A 64 -12.60 -4.56 6.29
C ASP A 64 -12.02 -5.82 5.65
N ASP A 65 -11.84 -5.82 4.34
CA ASP A 65 -11.37 -7.00 3.61
C ASP A 65 -9.91 -7.34 3.93
N TRP A 66 -9.16 -6.38 4.44
CA TRP A 66 -7.75 -6.59 4.79
C TRP A 66 -7.54 -7.41 6.06
N TYR A 67 -8.53 -7.52 6.94
CA TYR A 67 -8.37 -8.38 8.13
C TYR A 67 -8.14 -9.83 7.71
N ASP A 68 -8.93 -10.35 6.79
CA ASP A 68 -8.72 -11.70 6.23
C ASP A 68 -7.51 -11.73 5.30
N GLY A 69 -7.29 -10.66 4.53
CA GLY A 69 -6.14 -10.56 3.62
C GLY A 69 -4.80 -10.69 4.33
N VAL A 70 -4.65 -10.02 5.48
CA VAL A 70 -3.44 -10.12 6.30
C VAL A 70 -3.24 -11.55 6.78
N GLU A 71 -4.30 -12.23 7.22
CA GLU A 71 -4.19 -13.62 7.69
C GLU A 71 -3.75 -14.56 6.57
N VAL A 72 -4.24 -14.38 5.34
CA VAL A 72 -3.77 -15.15 4.19
C VAL A 72 -2.27 -14.93 3.95
N LEU A 73 -1.82 -13.69 3.98
CA LEU A 73 -0.41 -13.36 3.79
C LEU A 73 0.48 -13.90 4.89
N LYS A 74 0.03 -13.86 6.15
CA LYS A 74 0.77 -14.42 7.28
C LYS A 74 0.94 -15.94 7.15
N GLY A 75 -0.01 -16.60 6.52
CA GLY A 75 0.04 -18.05 6.28
C GLY A 75 0.77 -18.43 5.00
N THR A 76 1.29 -17.47 4.24
CA THR A 76 1.98 -17.70 2.98
C THR A 76 3.48 -17.45 3.14
N ASP A 77 4.33 -18.25 2.48
CA ASP A 77 5.77 -18.01 2.48
C ASP A 77 6.09 -16.78 1.61
N LEU A 78 6.50 -15.70 2.25
CA LEU A 78 6.85 -14.44 1.59
C LEU A 78 8.36 -14.22 1.49
N THR A 79 9.17 -15.19 1.90
CA THR A 79 10.62 -15.09 1.88
C THR A 79 11.13 -14.80 0.48
N GLY A 80 11.97 -13.78 0.36
CA GLY A 80 12.56 -13.38 -0.92
C GLY A 80 11.68 -12.54 -1.81
N LYS A 81 10.44 -12.27 -1.40
CA LYS A 81 9.55 -11.37 -2.14
C LYS A 81 9.80 -9.93 -1.73
N TYR A 82 9.43 -8.99 -2.60
CA TYR A 82 9.38 -7.58 -2.26
C TYR A 82 7.95 -7.20 -1.92
N ILE A 83 7.77 -6.35 -0.90
CA ILE A 83 6.47 -5.77 -0.57
C ILE A 83 6.59 -4.25 -0.60
N ALA A 84 5.67 -3.61 -1.33
CA ALA A 84 5.52 -2.17 -1.35
C ALA A 84 4.10 -1.83 -0.89
N LEU A 85 3.97 -0.86 0.00
CA LEU A 85 2.68 -0.50 0.59
C LEU A 85 2.22 0.87 0.09
N PHE A 86 0.91 1.03 -0.09
CA PHE A 86 0.33 2.35 -0.25
C PHE A 86 -0.94 2.45 0.59
N GLY A 87 -1.27 3.66 0.99
CA GLY A 87 -2.43 3.89 1.83
C GLY A 87 -3.13 5.18 1.45
N CYS A 88 -4.45 5.20 1.56
CA CYS A 88 -5.26 6.38 1.35
C CYS A 88 -5.84 6.85 2.68
N GLY A 89 -5.79 8.16 2.92
CA GLY A 89 -6.28 8.76 4.15
C GLY A 89 -6.78 10.18 3.93
N ASP A 90 -7.21 10.80 5.02
CA ASP A 90 -7.71 12.17 5.05
C ASP A 90 -6.95 12.90 6.17
N SER A 91 -5.96 13.70 5.80
CA SER A 91 -5.05 14.32 6.75
C SER A 91 -5.68 15.44 7.59
N GLU A 92 -6.81 16.00 7.14
CA GLU A 92 -7.51 17.04 7.89
C GLU A 92 -8.55 16.46 8.85
N SER A 93 -9.41 15.55 8.36
CA SER A 93 -10.48 14.96 9.18
C SER A 93 -9.97 13.88 10.12
N TYR A 94 -8.90 13.17 9.76
CA TYR A 94 -8.32 12.06 10.52
C TYR A 94 -6.82 12.26 10.71
N SER A 95 -6.45 13.44 11.18
CA SER A 95 -5.05 13.86 11.32
C SER A 95 -4.24 12.99 12.29
N ASP A 96 -4.88 12.44 13.33
CA ASP A 96 -4.22 11.63 14.35
C ASP A 96 -4.03 10.16 13.94
N THR A 97 -4.66 9.75 12.84
CA THR A 97 -4.66 8.35 12.36
C THR A 97 -4.39 8.29 10.86
N PHE A 98 -3.65 9.27 10.34
CA PHE A 98 -3.43 9.40 8.90
C PHE A 98 -2.72 8.16 8.31
N CYS A 99 -3.40 7.46 7.40
CA CYS A 99 -2.90 6.25 6.75
C CYS A 99 -2.48 5.12 7.71
N ASP A 100 -3.10 5.06 8.88
CA ASP A 100 -2.78 4.02 9.88
C ASP A 100 -2.98 2.61 9.34
N GLY A 101 -3.95 2.39 8.45
CA GLY A 101 -4.18 1.08 7.85
C GLY A 101 -2.93 0.52 7.19
N MET A 102 -2.17 1.37 6.49
CA MET A 102 -0.91 0.96 5.87
C MET A 102 0.11 0.50 6.93
N GLY A 103 0.17 1.21 8.05
CA GLY A 103 1.03 0.85 9.17
C GLY A 103 0.65 -0.48 9.82
N LEU A 104 -0.65 -0.77 9.89
CA LEU A 104 -1.13 -2.04 10.43
C LEU A 104 -0.72 -3.23 9.55
N ILE A 105 -0.76 -3.07 8.24
CA ILE A 105 -0.27 -4.11 7.32
C ILE A 105 1.23 -4.32 7.53
N PHE A 106 1.99 -3.23 7.61
CA PHE A 106 3.43 -3.30 7.85
C PHE A 106 3.76 -4.07 9.14
N GLU A 107 3.13 -3.70 10.25
CA GLU A 107 3.36 -4.36 11.55
C GLU A 107 3.04 -5.86 11.49
N SER A 108 2.01 -6.23 10.72
CA SER A 108 1.61 -7.63 10.58
C SER A 108 2.60 -8.46 9.78
N LEU A 109 3.32 -7.85 8.84
CA LEU A 109 4.15 -8.56 7.86
C LEU A 109 5.65 -8.26 7.96
N LYS A 110 6.08 -7.37 8.85
CA LYS A 110 7.48 -6.94 8.93
C LYS A 110 8.47 -8.07 9.19
N ASP A 111 8.04 -9.14 9.84
CA ASP A 111 8.89 -10.30 10.16
C ASP A 111 8.64 -11.50 9.23
N SER A 112 7.97 -11.27 8.09
CA SER A 112 7.58 -12.34 7.15
C SER A 112 8.73 -12.89 6.30
N GLY A 113 9.89 -12.25 6.30
CA GLY A 113 11.00 -12.59 5.42
C GLY A 113 10.97 -11.86 4.08
N ALA A 114 9.94 -11.07 3.82
CA ALA A 114 9.88 -10.21 2.63
C ALA A 114 10.73 -8.96 2.84
N GLU A 115 11.23 -8.39 1.74
CA GLU A 115 11.93 -7.11 1.78
C GLU A 115 10.93 -6.00 1.47
N PHE A 116 10.78 -5.04 2.39
CA PHE A 116 9.91 -3.89 2.19
C PHE A 116 10.65 -2.81 1.42
N ILE A 117 10.00 -2.29 0.38
CA ILE A 117 10.52 -1.21 -0.47
C ILE A 117 9.48 -0.10 -0.57
N GLY A 118 9.88 1.08 -1.01
CA GLY A 118 8.93 2.15 -1.30
C GLY A 118 8.58 3.04 -0.13
N SER A 119 9.42 3.14 0.92
CA SER A 119 9.20 4.13 1.97
C SER A 119 9.37 5.54 1.40
N VAL A 120 8.59 6.50 1.92
CA VAL A 120 8.67 7.89 1.47
C VAL A 120 8.85 8.84 2.66
N SER A 121 9.49 10.00 2.42
CA SER A 121 9.61 11.02 3.44
C SER A 121 8.24 11.58 3.81
N SER A 122 8.02 11.84 5.10
CA SER A 122 6.78 12.48 5.58
C SER A 122 6.86 14.00 5.57
N ASP A 123 7.98 14.59 5.17
CA ASP A 123 8.23 16.03 5.26
C ASP A 123 7.22 16.90 4.49
N GLU A 124 6.68 16.39 3.39
CA GLU A 124 5.74 17.15 2.55
C GLU A 124 4.27 16.99 2.98
N TYR A 125 4.03 16.26 4.06
CA TYR A 125 2.67 15.95 4.52
C TYR A 125 2.33 16.75 5.78
N THR A 126 1.06 17.08 5.94
CA THR A 126 0.55 17.77 7.13
C THR A 126 -0.44 16.87 7.85
N PHE A 127 -0.04 16.35 9.01
CA PHE A 127 -0.87 15.47 9.84
C PHE A 127 -0.32 15.52 11.27
N SER A 128 -1.11 15.04 12.23
CA SER A 128 -0.69 15.03 13.64
C SER A 128 0.04 13.75 14.02
N ALA A 129 -0.46 12.59 13.59
CA ALA A 129 0.16 11.31 13.90
C ALA A 129 -0.22 10.24 12.86
N SER A 130 0.64 9.25 12.69
CA SER A 130 0.38 8.11 11.82
C SER A 130 1.10 6.87 12.31
N ALA A 131 0.37 5.76 12.41
CA ALA A 131 0.96 4.45 12.70
C ALA A 131 1.87 3.96 11.56
N ALA A 132 1.76 4.58 10.38
CA ALA A 132 2.58 4.24 9.22
C ALA A 132 3.88 5.03 9.16
N GLU A 133 4.09 5.99 10.07
CA GLU A 133 5.30 6.83 10.08
C GLU A 133 6.26 6.42 11.20
N ALA A 134 7.54 6.35 10.87
CA ALA A 134 8.62 6.19 11.84
C ALA A 134 9.84 6.97 11.35
N ASP A 135 10.44 7.74 12.24
CA ASP A 135 11.68 8.48 11.98
C ASP A 135 11.61 9.41 10.75
N GLY A 136 10.47 10.09 10.58
CA GLY A 136 10.27 11.02 9.47
C GLY A 136 9.98 10.36 8.13
N ARG A 137 9.64 9.07 8.12
CA ARG A 137 9.31 8.35 6.89
C ARG A 137 8.06 7.49 7.06
N PHE A 138 7.24 7.47 6.02
CA PHE A 138 6.15 6.49 5.91
C PHE A 138 6.70 5.16 5.40
N VAL A 139 6.12 4.06 5.86
CA VAL A 139 6.48 2.69 5.42
C VAL A 139 6.12 2.41 3.96
N GLY A 140 5.37 3.30 3.34
CA GLY A 140 4.95 3.21 1.94
C GLY A 140 4.42 4.53 1.46
N LEU A 141 3.71 4.53 0.33
CA LEU A 141 3.16 5.74 -0.28
C LEU A 141 1.86 6.15 0.42
N ALA A 142 1.88 7.29 1.10
CA ALA A 142 0.67 7.89 1.69
C ALA A 142 0.00 8.79 0.65
N ILE A 143 -1.29 8.60 0.44
CA ILE A 143 -2.11 9.37 -0.49
C ILE A 143 -3.25 10.05 0.26
N ASP A 144 -3.37 11.37 0.09
CA ASP A 144 -4.49 12.15 0.60
C ASP A 144 -5.25 12.75 -0.60
N ASP A 145 -6.15 11.97 -1.16
CA ASP A 145 -6.91 12.39 -2.34
C ASP A 145 -8.10 13.30 -1.97
N VAL A 146 -8.38 13.44 -0.68
CA VAL A 146 -9.45 14.33 -0.17
C VAL A 146 -8.96 15.78 -0.14
N ASN A 147 -7.81 16.03 0.47
CA ASN A 147 -7.28 17.38 0.70
C ASN A 147 -6.18 17.78 -0.27
N GLU A 148 -5.48 16.81 -0.83
CA GLU A 148 -4.32 17.03 -1.68
C GLU A 148 -4.42 16.28 -3.01
N SER A 149 -5.62 16.20 -3.59
CA SER A 149 -5.84 15.47 -4.85
C SER A 149 -4.94 15.96 -5.99
N HIS A 150 -4.57 17.23 -5.98
CA HIS A 150 -3.66 17.80 -6.99
C HIS A 150 -2.23 17.24 -6.89
N LEU A 151 -1.86 16.61 -5.79
CA LEU A 151 -0.54 16.01 -5.59
C LEU A 151 -0.51 14.50 -5.88
N THR A 152 -1.67 13.86 -5.98
CA THR A 152 -1.77 12.40 -6.08
C THR A 152 -1.02 11.84 -7.29
N ALA A 153 -1.23 12.39 -8.47
CA ALA A 153 -0.59 11.88 -9.69
C ALA A 153 0.94 11.98 -9.62
N GLY A 154 1.47 13.10 -9.14
CA GLY A 154 2.90 13.32 -9.00
C GLY A 154 3.54 12.39 -7.96
N ARG A 155 2.86 12.18 -6.83
CA ARG A 155 3.31 11.26 -5.79
C ARG A 155 3.40 9.83 -6.32
N ILE A 156 2.39 9.39 -7.05
CA ILE A 156 2.37 8.06 -7.66
C ILE A 156 3.49 7.92 -8.69
N SER A 157 3.69 8.92 -9.55
CA SER A 157 4.74 8.87 -10.57
C SER A 157 6.14 8.75 -9.96
N ARG A 158 6.46 9.55 -8.96
CA ARG A 158 7.76 9.49 -8.29
C ARG A 158 7.96 8.15 -7.57
N TRP A 159 6.93 7.67 -6.89
CA TRP A 159 6.99 6.43 -6.14
C TRP A 159 7.20 5.22 -7.06
N THR A 160 6.47 5.15 -8.17
CA THR A 160 6.60 4.04 -9.10
C THR A 160 7.96 4.01 -9.80
N GLU A 161 8.56 5.17 -10.08
CA GLU A 161 9.92 5.23 -10.59
C GLU A 161 10.92 4.68 -9.55
N MET A 162 10.72 5.02 -8.28
CA MET A 162 11.55 4.49 -7.20
C MET A 162 11.41 2.97 -7.06
N LEU A 163 10.18 2.44 -7.17
CA LEU A 163 9.96 1.00 -7.12
C LEU A 163 10.63 0.27 -8.29
N LYS A 164 10.52 0.80 -9.50
CA LYS A 164 11.15 0.21 -10.67
C LYS A 164 12.67 0.10 -10.50
N ALA A 165 13.29 1.13 -9.94
CA ALA A 165 14.72 1.12 -9.67
C ALA A 165 15.08 0.06 -8.61
N ALA A 166 14.24 -0.12 -7.60
CA ALA A 166 14.51 -1.06 -6.51
C ALA A 166 14.38 -2.52 -6.93
N ILE A 167 13.53 -2.82 -7.91
CA ILE A 167 13.26 -4.20 -8.34
C ILE A 167 13.92 -4.59 -9.65
N SER A 168 14.64 -3.68 -10.28
CA SER A 168 15.32 -3.96 -11.55
C SER A 168 16.63 -4.72 -11.35
#